data_8cb159f3826c7d339952ff6556602e4c
#
_entry.id   8cb159f3826c7d339952ff6556602e4c
#
_cell.length_a   1.000
_cell.length_b   1.000
_cell.length_c   1.000
_cell.angle_alpha   90.00
_cell.angle_beta   90.00
_cell.angle_gamma   90.00
#
_symmetry.space_group_name_H-M   'P 1'
#
loop_
_entity.id
_entity.type
_entity.pdbx_description
1 polymer ?
#
loop_
_entity_poly.entity_id
_entity_poly.type
_entity_poly.pdbx_seq_one_letter_code
_entity_poly.pdbx_strand_id
1 'polypeptide(L)'
;MFRKILLAGAALCVSAPSLAATQAIIVGNLVPDAATGPTGPAVILVEDGRIKNIAKGTHNPFQADRVVDLSTKTLVPGLIDLHVHLTGDPGDDFRDEAVNPDEWGVVMGVKNAALTVKAGFTTVREAGSAQNTAFVLRRGTAEGRIIGPRI
;
A
#
# COMPACT_ATOMS: atom_id res chain seq x y z
N MET A 1 -29.71 51.91 -26.33
CA MET A 1 -29.80 50.44 -26.31
C MET A 1 -28.36 49.91 -26.46
N PHE A 2 -27.63 49.74 -25.34
CA PHE A 2 -26.20 49.32 -25.35
C PHE A 2 -26.11 47.84 -25.06
N ARG A 3 -25.64 47.07 -26.06
CA ARG A 3 -25.36 45.64 -25.95
C ARG A 3 -24.00 45.45 -25.29
N LYS A 4 -23.98 44.91 -24.06
CA LYS A 4 -22.74 44.47 -23.39
C LYS A 4 -22.35 43.13 -23.94
N ILE A 5 -21.15 43.05 -24.58
CA ILE A 5 -20.51 41.84 -25.01
C ILE A 5 -19.73 41.32 -23.82
N LEU A 6 -20.14 40.18 -23.23
CA LEU A 6 -19.33 39.43 -22.25
C LEU A 6 -18.34 38.55 -23.05
N LEU A 7 -17.05 38.86 -22.96
CA LEU A 7 -16.01 37.93 -23.35
C LEU A 7 -15.82 36.90 -22.22
N ALA A 8 -16.23 35.66 -22.47
CA ALA A 8 -15.91 34.52 -21.61
C ALA A 8 -14.46 34.06 -21.94
N GLY A 9 -13.53 34.39 -21.06
CA GLY A 9 -12.16 33.88 -21.13
C GLY A 9 -12.13 32.38 -20.75
N ALA A 10 -11.86 31.50 -21.69
CA ALA A 10 -11.58 30.09 -21.41
C ALA A 10 -10.17 29.99 -20.81
N ALA A 11 -10.08 29.72 -19.51
CA ALA A 11 -8.83 29.36 -18.88
C ALA A 11 -8.40 27.97 -19.31
N LEU A 12 -7.38 27.86 -20.17
CA LEU A 12 -6.71 26.58 -20.44
C LEU A 12 -5.96 26.16 -19.17
N CYS A 13 -6.50 25.20 -18.43
CA CYS A 13 -5.75 24.46 -17.42
C CYS A 13 -4.72 23.58 -18.13
N VAL A 14 -3.49 24.07 -18.28
CA VAL A 14 -2.34 23.24 -18.68
C VAL A 14 -2.00 22.39 -17.46
N SER A 15 -2.38 21.11 -17.46
CA SER A 15 -1.87 20.15 -16.49
C SER A 15 -0.37 19.97 -16.74
N ALA A 16 0.46 20.47 -15.82
CA ALA A 16 1.89 20.16 -15.84
C ALA A 16 2.07 18.64 -15.74
N PRO A 17 2.97 18.02 -16.53
CA PRO A 17 3.29 16.63 -16.36
C PRO A 17 3.81 16.43 -14.93
N SER A 18 3.17 15.58 -14.16
CA SER A 18 3.71 15.12 -12.88
C SER A 18 4.97 14.35 -13.20
N LEU A 19 6.13 14.90 -12.85
CA LEU A 19 7.37 14.14 -12.90
C LEU A 19 7.22 12.91 -11.99
N ALA A 20 7.56 11.75 -12.50
CA ALA A 20 7.54 10.51 -11.77
C ALA A 20 8.35 10.66 -10.49
N ALA A 21 7.71 10.47 -9.32
CA ALA A 21 8.40 10.56 -8.03
C ALA A 21 9.38 9.39 -7.89
N THR A 22 10.68 9.71 -7.79
CA THR A 22 11.74 8.71 -7.66
C THR A 22 12.24 8.62 -6.22
N GLN A 23 12.50 7.40 -5.75
CA GLN A 23 13.10 7.15 -4.44
C GLN A 23 14.25 6.18 -4.55
N ALA A 24 15.38 6.49 -3.91
CA ALA A 24 16.47 5.55 -3.69
C ALA A 24 16.42 5.06 -2.23
N ILE A 25 16.32 3.75 -2.04
CA ILE A 25 16.27 3.12 -0.72
C ILE A 25 17.57 2.36 -0.50
N ILE A 26 18.37 2.81 0.46
CA ILE A 26 19.64 2.19 0.85
C ILE A 26 19.35 1.19 1.96
N VAL A 27 19.76 -0.07 1.81
CA VAL A 27 19.55 -1.12 2.81
C VAL A 27 20.85 -1.80 3.20
N GLY A 28 20.96 -2.22 4.46
CA GLY A 28 22.13 -2.96 4.95
C GLY A 28 22.12 -4.42 4.48
N ASN A 29 20.95 -4.95 4.19
CA ASN A 29 20.82 -6.29 3.62
C ASN A 29 19.54 -6.38 2.80
N LEU A 30 19.61 -7.08 1.66
CA LEU A 30 18.46 -7.33 0.81
C LEU A 30 18.20 -8.84 0.73
N VAL A 31 16.97 -9.24 0.95
CA VAL A 31 16.46 -10.59 0.68
C VAL A 31 15.48 -10.46 -0.50
N PRO A 32 15.89 -10.72 -1.74
CA PRO A 32 15.02 -10.51 -2.91
C PRO A 32 13.87 -11.51 -2.97
N ASP A 33 14.12 -12.73 -2.49
CA ASP A 33 13.15 -13.81 -2.38
C ASP A 33 13.62 -14.87 -1.36
N ALA A 34 12.72 -15.79 -0.98
CA ALA A 34 13.03 -16.82 0.01
C ALA A 34 14.05 -17.87 -0.47
N ALA A 35 14.15 -18.11 -1.77
CA ALA A 35 15.07 -19.11 -2.33
C ALA A 35 16.51 -18.58 -2.41
N THR A 36 16.66 -17.30 -2.77
CA THR A 36 17.98 -16.65 -2.89
C THR A 36 18.57 -16.34 -1.50
N GLY A 37 17.72 -15.99 -0.53
CA GLY A 37 18.16 -15.56 0.79
C GLY A 37 18.85 -14.18 0.78
N PRO A 38 19.63 -13.86 1.84
CA PRO A 38 20.29 -12.56 1.98
C PRO A 38 21.41 -12.37 0.95
N THR A 39 21.41 -11.20 0.27
CA THR A 39 22.40 -10.86 -0.76
C THR A 39 23.39 -9.75 -0.36
N GLY A 40 23.25 -9.22 0.88
CA GLY A 40 24.06 -8.12 1.38
C GLY A 40 23.49 -6.73 1.06
N PRO A 41 24.29 -5.66 1.24
CA PRO A 41 23.84 -4.31 1.06
C PRO A 41 23.41 -4.01 -0.38
N ALA A 42 22.37 -3.18 -0.52
CA ALA A 42 21.86 -2.79 -1.82
C ALA A 42 21.23 -1.39 -1.79
N VAL A 43 21.09 -0.77 -2.97
CA VAL A 43 20.31 0.44 -3.20
C VAL A 43 19.23 0.13 -4.22
N ILE A 44 17.99 0.36 -3.85
CA ILE A 44 16.81 0.08 -4.66
C ILE A 44 16.26 1.40 -5.20
N LEU A 45 16.17 1.53 -6.52
CA LEU A 45 15.49 2.65 -7.17
C LEU A 45 14.03 2.30 -7.38
N VAL A 46 13.16 3.12 -6.83
CA VAL A 46 11.70 3.05 -7.02
C VAL A 46 11.26 4.27 -7.81
N GLU A 47 10.44 4.06 -8.82
CA GLU A 47 9.82 5.08 -9.64
C GLU A 47 8.35 4.72 -9.83
N ASP A 48 7.45 5.65 -9.54
CA ASP A 48 5.98 5.45 -9.61
C ASP A 48 5.50 4.20 -8.87
N GLY A 49 6.05 3.97 -7.66
CA GLY A 49 5.71 2.82 -6.83
C GLY A 49 6.19 1.46 -7.35
N ARG A 50 7.11 1.45 -8.33
CA ARG A 50 7.69 0.23 -8.90
C ARG A 50 9.21 0.21 -8.78
N ILE A 51 9.76 -0.95 -8.45
CA ILE A 51 11.20 -1.17 -8.46
C ILE A 51 11.69 -1.10 -9.92
N LYS A 52 12.58 -0.15 -10.20
CA LYS A 52 13.19 0.05 -11.53
C LYS A 52 14.57 -0.57 -11.63
N ASN A 53 15.35 -0.47 -10.55
CA ASN A 53 16.72 -1.00 -10.54
C ASN A 53 17.15 -1.35 -9.13
N ILE A 54 18.14 -2.24 -9.02
CA ILE A 54 18.78 -2.63 -7.77
C ILE A 54 20.29 -2.65 -8.02
N ALA A 55 21.03 -1.82 -7.29
CA ALA A 55 22.49 -1.79 -7.29
C ALA A 55 23.03 -2.45 -6.02
N LYS A 56 24.11 -3.21 -6.12
CA LYS A 56 24.81 -3.82 -4.98
C LYS A 56 25.64 -2.77 -4.24
N GLY A 57 25.76 -2.92 -2.93
CA GLY A 57 26.53 -2.05 -2.06
C GLY A 57 25.71 -0.93 -1.45
N THR A 58 26.37 -0.04 -0.70
CA THR A 58 25.75 1.07 0.03
C THR A 58 25.87 2.42 -0.69
N HIS A 59 26.70 2.49 -1.72
CA HIS A 59 26.85 3.73 -2.51
C HIS A 59 25.63 3.88 -3.42
N ASN A 60 24.93 5.01 -3.31
CA ASN A 60 23.79 5.29 -4.17
C ASN A 60 24.24 5.79 -5.56
N PRO A 61 24.08 4.97 -6.62
CA PRO A 61 24.42 5.40 -7.98
C PRO A 61 23.29 6.13 -8.70
N PHE A 62 22.11 6.26 -8.07
CA PHE A 62 20.90 6.78 -8.69
C PHE A 62 20.68 8.24 -8.33
N GLN A 63 20.21 9.03 -9.28
CA GLN A 63 19.58 10.31 -9.00
C GLN A 63 18.12 10.05 -8.63
N ALA A 64 17.69 10.55 -7.47
CA ALA A 64 16.35 10.37 -6.96
C ALA A 64 15.89 11.62 -6.21
N ASP A 65 14.58 11.89 -6.27
CA ASP A 65 13.97 13.02 -5.56
C ASP A 65 14.03 12.85 -4.05
N ARG A 66 14.06 11.58 -3.60
CA ARG A 66 14.14 11.22 -2.19
C ARG A 66 15.11 10.07 -1.97
N VAL A 67 15.91 10.18 -0.92
CA VAL A 67 16.74 9.08 -0.42
C VAL A 67 16.21 8.63 0.95
N VAL A 68 16.01 7.31 1.10
CA VAL A 68 15.60 6.68 2.36
C VAL A 68 16.75 5.80 2.83
N ASP A 69 17.36 6.17 3.94
CA ASP A 69 18.47 5.41 4.53
C ASP A 69 17.95 4.37 5.54
N LEU A 70 18.04 3.12 5.15
CA LEU A 70 17.77 1.93 5.96
C LEU A 70 19.02 1.02 6.01
N SER A 71 20.21 1.60 5.97
CA SER A 71 21.50 0.88 5.92
C SER A 71 21.72 -0.07 7.11
N THR A 72 20.99 0.10 8.20
CA THR A 72 21.02 -0.80 9.37
C THR A 72 19.92 -1.86 9.35
N LYS A 73 19.08 -1.90 8.30
CA LYS A 73 17.91 -2.78 8.21
C LYS A 73 18.07 -3.82 7.12
N THR A 74 17.31 -4.90 7.25
CA THR A 74 17.12 -5.89 6.19
C THR A 74 15.80 -5.61 5.49
N LEU A 75 15.86 -5.47 4.18
CA LEU A 75 14.67 -5.38 3.33
C LEU A 75 14.28 -6.77 2.83
N VAL A 76 13.02 -7.09 3.00
CA VAL A 76 12.40 -8.33 2.51
C VAL A 76 11.19 -7.98 1.63
N PRO A 77 10.74 -8.87 0.75
CA PRO A 77 9.45 -8.72 0.07
C PRO A 77 8.31 -8.63 1.08
N GLY A 78 7.24 -7.94 0.70
CA GLY A 78 6.03 -7.91 1.52
C GLY A 78 5.54 -9.32 1.84
N LEU A 79 5.21 -9.57 3.11
CA LEU A 79 4.72 -10.86 3.57
C LEU A 79 3.34 -11.17 2.98
N ILE A 80 3.05 -12.47 2.83
CA ILE A 80 1.77 -12.97 2.34
C ILE A 80 1.18 -13.87 3.41
N ASP A 81 -0.04 -13.58 3.85
CA ASP A 81 -0.82 -14.46 4.74
C ASP A 81 -1.96 -15.10 3.95
N LEU A 82 -1.97 -16.42 3.92
CA LEU A 82 -2.92 -17.19 3.12
C LEU A 82 -4.20 -17.56 3.88
N HIS A 83 -4.36 -17.14 5.15
CA HIS A 83 -5.53 -17.42 5.95
C HIS A 83 -5.77 -16.36 7.00
N VAL A 84 -6.62 -15.37 6.68
CA VAL A 84 -7.02 -14.31 7.60
C VAL A 84 -8.54 -14.18 7.68
N HIS A 85 -9.02 -13.54 8.74
CA HIS A 85 -10.40 -13.11 8.96
C HIS A 85 -10.39 -11.62 9.34
N LEU A 86 -10.17 -10.74 8.34
CA LEU A 86 -10.00 -9.31 8.60
C LEU A 86 -11.25 -8.63 9.16
N THR A 87 -12.44 -9.18 8.84
CA THR A 87 -13.74 -8.61 9.24
C THR A 87 -14.20 -9.03 10.64
N GLY A 88 -13.41 -9.87 11.34
CA GLY A 88 -13.59 -10.22 12.74
C GLY A 88 -12.43 -9.69 13.60
N ASP A 89 -12.59 -9.70 14.91
CA ASP A 89 -11.49 -9.43 15.85
C ASP A 89 -11.09 -10.74 16.55
N PRO A 90 -9.79 -11.06 16.66
CA PRO A 90 -9.34 -12.20 17.44
C PRO A 90 -9.74 -12.03 18.90
N GLY A 91 -10.53 -12.97 19.41
CA GLY A 91 -11.00 -12.96 20.80
C GLY A 91 -12.36 -12.29 21.02
N ASP A 92 -13.06 -11.89 19.95
CA ASP A 92 -14.46 -11.46 20.07
C ASP A 92 -15.32 -12.58 20.66
N ASP A 93 -16.20 -12.20 21.57
CA ASP A 93 -17.24 -13.11 22.10
C ASP A 93 -18.29 -13.31 20.98
N PHE A 94 -18.76 -14.54 20.79
CA PHE A 94 -19.87 -14.86 19.87
C PHE A 94 -21.13 -14.00 20.13
N ARG A 95 -21.26 -13.44 21.32
CA ARG A 95 -22.35 -12.50 21.66
C ARG A 95 -22.19 -11.18 20.92
N ASP A 96 -20.98 -10.70 20.73
CA ASP A 96 -20.73 -9.48 19.98
C ASP A 96 -21.09 -9.67 18.52
N GLU A 97 -20.78 -10.84 17.94
CA GLU A 97 -21.24 -11.20 16.60
C GLU A 97 -22.78 -11.29 16.51
N ALA A 98 -23.43 -11.78 17.55
CA ALA A 98 -24.89 -11.94 17.54
C ALA A 98 -25.67 -10.62 17.65
N VAL A 99 -25.08 -9.57 18.21
CA VAL A 99 -25.76 -8.27 18.42
C VAL A 99 -25.33 -7.20 17.43
N ASN A 100 -24.20 -7.36 16.78
CA ASN A 100 -23.73 -6.43 15.75
C ASN A 100 -24.29 -6.78 14.37
N PRO A 101 -24.64 -5.81 13.54
CA PRO A 101 -25.00 -6.07 12.16
C PRO A 101 -23.77 -6.53 11.37
N ASP A 102 -23.99 -7.35 10.33
CA ASP A 102 -22.90 -7.89 9.48
C ASP A 102 -21.97 -6.79 8.91
N GLU A 103 -22.53 -5.62 8.62
CA GLU A 103 -21.80 -4.46 8.11
C GLU A 103 -20.73 -3.93 9.09
N TRP A 104 -20.90 -4.19 10.40
CA TRP A 104 -19.89 -3.84 11.40
C TRP A 104 -18.55 -4.51 11.10
N GLY A 105 -18.57 -5.69 10.52
CA GLY A 105 -17.37 -6.38 10.03
C GLY A 105 -16.53 -5.56 9.05
N VAL A 106 -17.14 -4.67 8.26
CA VAL A 106 -16.38 -3.76 7.39
C VAL A 106 -15.59 -2.75 8.20
N VAL A 107 -16.19 -2.20 9.27
CA VAL A 107 -15.52 -1.23 10.16
C VAL A 107 -14.32 -1.88 10.85
N MET A 108 -14.51 -3.10 11.37
CA MET A 108 -13.42 -3.89 11.95
C MET A 108 -12.34 -4.20 10.91
N GLY A 109 -12.76 -4.57 9.71
CA GLY A 109 -11.87 -4.86 8.59
C GLY A 109 -10.98 -3.66 8.18
N VAL A 110 -11.49 -2.43 8.23
CA VAL A 110 -10.69 -1.22 7.98
C VAL A 110 -9.56 -1.08 9.00
N LYS A 111 -9.86 -1.26 10.28
CA LYS A 111 -8.85 -1.26 11.37
C LYS A 111 -7.82 -2.36 11.14
N ASN A 112 -8.30 -3.60 10.93
CA ASN A 112 -7.43 -4.77 10.82
C ASN A 112 -6.57 -4.76 9.55
N ALA A 113 -7.11 -4.32 8.42
CA ALA A 113 -6.34 -4.14 7.18
C ALA A 113 -5.18 -3.14 7.35
N ALA A 114 -5.43 -2.01 8.03
CA ALA A 114 -4.38 -1.04 8.31
C ALA A 114 -3.28 -1.59 9.24
N LEU A 115 -3.65 -2.37 10.26
CA LEU A 115 -2.69 -3.03 11.14
C LEU A 115 -1.88 -4.10 10.40
N THR A 116 -2.54 -4.89 9.56
CA THR A 116 -1.94 -5.97 8.77
C THR A 116 -0.85 -5.43 7.82
N VAL A 117 -1.16 -4.38 7.05
CA VAL A 117 -0.14 -3.80 6.14
C VAL A 117 1.00 -3.13 6.90
N LYS A 118 0.74 -2.51 8.05
CA LYS A 118 1.79 -1.95 8.92
C LYS A 118 2.70 -3.02 9.51
N ALA A 119 2.18 -4.22 9.73
CA ALA A 119 2.97 -5.37 10.19
C ALA A 119 3.82 -6.01 9.07
N GLY A 120 3.70 -5.52 7.82
CA GLY A 120 4.48 -5.99 6.68
C GLY A 120 3.77 -7.00 5.77
N PHE A 121 2.53 -7.37 6.06
CA PHE A 121 1.73 -8.23 5.18
C PHE A 121 1.08 -7.39 4.08
N THR A 122 1.59 -7.53 2.86
CA THR A 122 1.14 -6.74 1.70
C THR A 122 0.08 -7.44 0.87
N THR A 123 -0.11 -8.74 1.08
CA THR A 123 -1.14 -9.56 0.43
C THR A 123 -1.69 -10.55 1.43
N VAL A 124 -3.02 -10.72 1.44
CA VAL A 124 -3.69 -11.69 2.30
C VAL A 124 -4.78 -12.43 1.53
N ARG A 125 -5.09 -13.65 1.97
CA ARG A 125 -6.27 -14.38 1.54
C ARG A 125 -7.29 -14.39 2.67
N GLU A 126 -8.38 -13.66 2.49
CA GLU A 126 -9.54 -13.72 3.38
C GLU A 126 -10.20 -15.09 3.25
N ALA A 127 -10.33 -15.83 4.36
CA ALA A 127 -10.79 -17.20 4.38
C ALA A 127 -12.26 -17.35 4.78
N GLY A 128 -12.89 -16.27 5.25
CA GLY A 128 -14.31 -16.26 5.60
C GLY A 128 -14.74 -14.96 6.26
N SER A 129 -15.91 -14.48 5.87
CA SER A 129 -16.52 -13.26 6.38
C SER A 129 -18.04 -13.34 6.30
N ALA A 130 -18.74 -12.52 7.10
CA ALA A 130 -20.18 -12.38 6.98
C ALA A 130 -20.56 -11.73 5.65
N GLN A 131 -21.53 -12.30 4.94
CA GLN A 131 -22.09 -11.75 3.70
C GLN A 131 -21.02 -11.27 2.68
N ASN A 132 -21.11 -10.00 2.28
CA ASN A 132 -20.23 -9.38 1.29
C ASN A 132 -19.13 -8.49 1.92
N THR A 133 -18.94 -8.53 3.24
CA THR A 133 -18.06 -7.60 3.96
C THR A 133 -16.61 -7.66 3.49
N ALA A 134 -16.06 -8.86 3.25
CA ALA A 134 -14.71 -9.01 2.69
C ALA A 134 -14.59 -8.47 1.25
N PHE A 135 -15.62 -8.62 0.43
CA PHE A 135 -15.60 -8.08 -0.95
C PHE A 135 -15.65 -6.56 -0.97
N VAL A 136 -16.39 -5.95 -0.04
CA VAL A 136 -16.42 -4.48 0.13
C VAL A 136 -15.06 -3.98 0.59
N LEU A 137 -14.46 -4.65 1.58
CA LEU A 137 -13.12 -4.31 2.09
C LEU A 137 -12.05 -4.43 0.98
N ARG A 138 -12.05 -5.55 0.24
CA ARG A 138 -11.16 -5.78 -0.90
C ARG A 138 -11.28 -4.68 -1.95
N ARG A 139 -12.49 -4.28 -2.30
CA ARG A 139 -12.72 -3.18 -3.24
C ARG A 139 -12.17 -1.87 -2.69
N GLY A 140 -12.41 -1.59 -1.41
CA GLY A 140 -11.92 -0.38 -0.74
C GLY A 140 -10.40 -0.27 -0.76
N THR A 141 -9.67 -1.36 -0.49
CA THR A 141 -8.21 -1.39 -0.57
C THR A 141 -7.70 -1.31 -2.01
N ALA A 142 -8.35 -2.00 -2.96
CA ALA A 142 -7.97 -1.99 -4.37
C ALA A 142 -8.15 -0.60 -5.02
N GLU A 143 -9.17 0.16 -4.61
CA GLU A 143 -9.42 1.54 -5.08
C GLU A 143 -8.62 2.59 -4.29
N GLY A 144 -7.80 2.19 -3.31
CA GLY A 144 -7.02 3.11 -2.46
C GLY A 144 -7.86 3.97 -1.50
N ARG A 145 -9.11 3.60 -1.25
CA ARG A 145 -10.00 4.28 -0.29
C ARG A 145 -9.74 3.86 1.15
N ILE A 146 -9.17 2.69 1.33
CA ILE A 146 -8.82 2.07 2.61
C ILE A 146 -7.36 1.69 2.55
N ILE A 147 -6.62 2.01 3.62
CA ILE A 147 -5.23 1.56 3.79
C ILE A 147 -5.26 0.09 4.20
N GLY A 148 -4.61 -0.76 3.42
CA GLY A 148 -4.54 -2.19 3.72
C GLY A 148 -3.78 -2.98 2.67
N PRO A 149 -3.64 -4.31 2.88
CA PRO A 149 -3.01 -5.21 1.92
C PRO A 149 -3.91 -5.44 0.69
N ARG A 150 -3.37 -6.11 -0.30
CA ARG A 150 -4.20 -6.77 -1.34
C ARG A 150 -4.95 -7.93 -0.68
N ILE A 151 -6.27 -7.96 -0.86
CA ILE A 151 -7.17 -8.96 -0.29
C ILE A 151 -7.74 -9.82 -1.43
#